data_4313bfd1e5528591086b5da2f334ac50
#
_entry.id   4313bfd1e5528591086b5da2f334ac50
#
_cell.length_a   1.000
_cell.length_b   1.000
_cell.length_c   1.000
_cell.angle_alpha   90.00
_cell.angle_beta   90.00
_cell.angle_gamma   90.00
#
_symmetry.space_group_name_H-M   'P 1'
#
loop_
_entity.id
_entity.type
_entity.pdbx_description
1 polymer ?
#
loop_
_entity_poly.entity_id
_entity_poly.type
_entity_poly.pdbx_seq_one_letter_code
_entity_poly.pdbx_strand_id
1 'polypeptide(L)'
;MDLEFLRADIERRRRQIARHRKEILDLQRAGISTRSAEELLTRMLAKLDELCVERDRLVGESRRKYAGRDKFILGPQIRIRTR
;
A
#
# COMPACT_ATOMS: atom_id res chain seq x y z
N MET A 1 -14.28 -6.12 4.36
CA MET A 1 -13.98 -4.89 3.65
C MET A 1 -13.80 -5.17 2.18
N ASP A 2 -14.41 -4.34 1.36
CA ASP A 2 -14.35 -4.51 -0.07
C ASP A 2 -12.98 -4.09 -0.62
N LEU A 3 -12.46 -4.83 -1.58
CA LEU A 3 -11.14 -4.58 -2.14
C LEU A 3 -11.07 -3.21 -2.82
N GLU A 4 -12.13 -2.81 -3.52
CA GLU A 4 -12.13 -1.50 -4.17
C GLU A 4 -12.14 -0.37 -3.15
N PHE A 5 -12.90 -0.55 -2.09
CA PHE A 5 -12.92 0.44 -1.02
C PHE A 5 -11.55 0.54 -0.38
N LEU A 6 -10.90 -0.60 -0.18
CA LEU A 6 -9.57 -0.64 0.42
C LEU A 6 -8.54 0.05 -0.46
N ARG A 7 -8.61 -0.18 -1.77
CA ARG A 7 -7.70 0.48 -2.71
C ARG A 7 -7.89 1.99 -2.71
N ALA A 8 -9.14 2.44 -2.65
CA ALA A 8 -9.43 3.87 -2.61
C ALA A 8 -8.89 4.48 -1.32
N ASP A 9 -9.01 3.77 -0.21
CA ASP A 9 -8.49 4.25 1.07
C ASP A 9 -6.98 4.35 1.04
N ILE A 10 -6.30 3.36 0.45
CA ILE A 10 -4.85 3.39 0.30
C ILE A 10 -4.41 4.61 -0.52
N GLU A 11 -5.10 4.89 -1.63
CA GLU A 11 -4.76 6.04 -2.45
C GLU A 11 -4.95 7.35 -1.71
N ARG A 12 -6.04 7.45 -0.97
CA ARG A 12 -6.31 8.65 -0.18
C ARG A 12 -5.20 8.87 0.86
N ARG A 13 -4.78 7.80 1.51
CA ARG A 13 -3.72 7.91 2.52
C ARG A 13 -2.38 8.25 1.92
N ARG A 14 -2.10 7.74 0.71
CA ARG A 14 -0.88 8.11 0.01
C ARG A 14 -0.83 9.60 -0.28
N ARG A 15 -1.95 10.18 -0.67
CA ARG A 15 -2.00 11.61 -0.94
C ARG A 15 -1.83 12.42 0.35
N GLN A 16 -2.41 11.92 1.44
CA GLN A 16 -2.23 12.58 2.74
C GLN A 16 -0.77 12.54 3.18
N ILE A 17 -0.10 11.42 2.97
CA ILE A 17 1.30 11.28 3.33
C ILE A 17 2.18 12.21 2.48
N ALA A 18 1.92 12.29 1.20
CA ALA A 18 2.68 13.19 0.32
C ALA A 18 2.54 14.64 0.77
N ARG A 19 1.32 15.05 1.12
CA ARG A 19 1.07 16.40 1.61
C ARG A 19 1.80 16.64 2.93
N HIS A 20 1.75 15.65 3.81
CA HIS A 20 2.39 15.76 5.12
C HIS A 20 3.90 15.87 5.00
N ARG A 21 4.51 15.13 4.07
CA ARG A 21 5.94 15.23 3.82
C ARG A 21 6.32 16.61 3.34
N LYS A 22 5.49 17.21 2.51
CA LYS A 22 5.73 18.57 2.05
C LYS A 22 5.67 19.54 3.21
N GLU A 23 4.72 19.36 4.11
CA GLU A 23 4.60 20.19 5.30
C GLU A 23 5.85 20.10 6.16
N ILE A 24 6.41 18.90 6.29
CA ILE A 24 7.63 18.72 7.06
C ILE A 24 8.78 19.48 6.42
N LEU A 25 8.90 19.44 5.10
CA LEU A 25 9.93 20.20 4.41
C LEU A 25 9.77 21.70 4.64
N ASP A 26 8.53 22.17 4.60
CA ASP A 26 8.26 23.59 4.84
C ASP A 26 8.64 24.00 6.26
N LEU A 27 8.36 23.15 7.24
CA LEU A 27 8.75 23.41 8.62
C LEU A 27 10.27 23.44 8.76
N GLN A 28 10.96 22.52 8.10
CA GLN A 28 12.42 22.49 8.14
C GLN A 28 13.01 23.77 7.56
N ARG A 29 12.47 24.25 6.45
CA ARG A 29 12.93 25.47 5.84
C ARG A 29 12.71 26.68 6.72
N ALA A 30 11.65 26.64 7.50
CA ALA A 30 11.33 27.71 8.41
C ALA A 30 12.09 27.61 9.74
N GLY A 31 12.89 26.58 9.93
CA GLY A 31 13.64 26.39 11.16
C GLY A 31 12.79 25.95 12.33
N ILE A 32 11.61 25.38 12.05
CA ILE A 32 10.68 24.94 13.08
C ILE A 32 10.88 23.44 13.31
N SER A 33 10.74 23.02 14.56
CA SER A 33 10.89 21.60 14.90
C SER A 33 9.89 20.74 14.17
N THR A 34 10.35 19.63 13.58
CA THR A 34 9.47 18.71 12.85
C THR A 34 9.19 17.44 13.64
N ARG A 35 9.59 17.40 14.91
CA ARG A 35 9.48 16.17 15.70
C ARG A 35 8.07 15.57 15.71
N SER A 36 7.09 16.38 16.07
CA SER A 36 5.70 15.89 16.14
C SER A 36 5.20 15.49 14.77
N ALA A 37 5.56 16.25 13.75
CA ALA A 37 5.14 15.95 12.39
C ALA A 37 5.75 14.65 11.90
N GLU A 38 7.00 14.38 12.26
CA GLU A 38 7.67 13.15 11.87
C GLU A 38 7.08 11.95 12.60
N GLU A 39 6.71 12.11 13.86
CA GLU A 39 6.05 11.06 14.61
C GLU A 39 4.72 10.69 13.98
N LEU A 40 3.96 11.70 13.57
CA LEU A 40 2.70 11.47 12.89
C LEU A 40 2.93 10.77 11.56
N LEU A 41 3.94 11.18 10.82
CA LEU A 41 4.28 10.53 9.54
C LEU A 41 4.57 9.05 9.74
N THR A 42 5.33 8.71 10.79
CA THR A 42 5.63 7.32 11.10
C THR A 42 4.35 6.51 11.30
N ARG A 43 3.38 7.08 12.03
CA ARG A 43 2.11 6.39 12.25
C ARG A 43 1.30 6.27 10.97
N MET A 44 1.34 7.30 10.13
CA MET A 44 0.63 7.27 8.86
C MET A 44 1.20 6.18 7.94
N LEU A 45 2.53 6.06 7.91
CA LEU A 45 3.19 5.05 7.10
C LEU A 45 2.90 3.65 7.61
N ALA A 46 2.87 3.47 8.92
CA ALA A 46 2.56 2.17 9.52
C ALA A 46 1.13 1.75 9.16
N LYS A 47 0.19 2.70 9.22
CA LYS A 47 -1.19 2.41 8.87
C LYS A 47 -1.34 2.08 7.39
N LEU A 48 -0.63 2.81 6.54
CA LEU A 48 -0.64 2.52 5.12
C LEU A 48 -0.09 1.12 4.84
N ASP A 49 0.97 0.74 5.54
CA ASP A 49 1.55 -0.58 5.38
C ASP A 49 0.55 -1.67 5.76
N GLU A 50 -0.17 -1.49 6.86
CA GLU A 50 -1.21 -2.43 7.27
C GLU A 50 -2.28 -2.59 6.19
N LEU A 51 -2.70 -1.49 5.60
CA LEU A 51 -3.70 -1.53 4.54
C LEU A 51 -3.18 -2.23 3.29
N CYS A 52 -1.91 -2.02 2.97
CA CYS A 52 -1.31 -2.69 1.82
C CYS A 52 -1.20 -4.20 2.04
N VAL A 53 -0.87 -4.62 3.26
CA VAL A 53 -0.83 -6.02 3.61
C VAL A 53 -2.22 -6.63 3.46
N GLU A 54 -3.24 -5.92 3.93
CA GLU A 54 -4.61 -6.41 3.83
C GLU A 54 -5.06 -6.50 2.36
N ARG A 55 -4.69 -5.51 1.55
CA ARG A 55 -4.99 -5.54 0.13
C ARG A 55 -4.36 -6.77 -0.52
N ASP A 56 -3.09 -7.02 -0.21
CA ASP A 56 -2.38 -8.16 -0.78
C ASP A 56 -3.00 -9.47 -0.36
N ARG A 57 -3.46 -9.55 0.88
CA ARG A 57 -4.15 -10.74 1.37
C ARG A 57 -5.43 -10.99 0.59
N LEU A 58 -6.22 -9.94 0.38
CA LEU A 58 -7.48 -10.08 -0.34
C LEU A 58 -7.25 -10.43 -1.81
N VAL A 59 -6.24 -9.86 -2.42
CA VAL A 59 -5.88 -10.18 -3.79
C VAL A 59 -5.43 -11.63 -3.87
N GLY A 60 -4.63 -12.08 -2.90
CA GLY A 60 -4.19 -13.46 -2.86
C GLY A 60 -5.34 -14.44 -2.73
N GLU A 61 -6.33 -14.12 -1.89
CA GLU A 61 -7.50 -14.96 -1.73
C GLU A 61 -8.30 -15.06 -3.02
N SER A 62 -8.45 -13.94 -3.70
CA SER A 62 -9.15 -13.90 -4.96
C SER A 62 -8.44 -14.76 -6.00
N ARG A 63 -7.13 -14.66 -6.06
CA ARG A 63 -6.34 -15.47 -6.99
C ARG A 63 -6.46 -16.96 -6.70
N ARG A 64 -6.46 -17.32 -5.43
CA ARG A 64 -6.61 -18.73 -5.07
C ARG A 64 -7.96 -19.28 -5.48
N LYS A 65 -9.00 -18.47 -5.39
CA LYS A 65 -10.30 -18.87 -5.82
C LYS A 65 -10.31 -19.17 -7.30
N TYR A 66 -9.73 -18.29 -8.10
CA TYR A 66 -9.69 -18.48 -9.54
C TYR A 66 -8.72 -19.58 -9.95
N ALA A 67 -7.62 -19.70 -9.26
CA ALA A 67 -6.64 -20.72 -9.56
C ALA A 67 -7.22 -22.12 -9.37
N GLY A 68 -8.12 -22.30 -8.45
CA GLY A 68 -8.78 -23.54 -8.26
C GLY A 68 -9.59 -23.99 -9.47
N ARG A 69 -10.06 -23.04 -10.28
CA ARG A 69 -10.80 -23.36 -11.43
C ARG A 69 -9.94 -23.46 -12.64
N ASP A 70 -8.89 -22.69 -12.71
CA ASP A 70 -8.13 -22.52 -13.86
C ASP A 70 -6.74 -22.87 -13.73
N LYS A 71 -6.40 -23.87 -13.02
CA LYS A 71 -5.05 -24.21 -12.74
C LYS A 71 -4.25 -24.53 -13.95
N PHE A 72 -4.85 -24.69 -15.06
CA PHE A 72 -4.10 -24.99 -16.21
C PHE A 72 -3.53 -23.79 -16.88
N ILE A 73 -3.97 -22.67 -16.54
CA ILE A 73 -3.54 -21.51 -17.13
C ILE A 73 -2.27 -21.06 -16.68
N LEU A 74 -1.90 -21.47 -15.59
CA LEU A 74 -0.76 -21.03 -15.08
C LEU A 74 0.40 -21.46 -15.59
N GLY A 75 0.32 -22.28 -15.94
CA GLY A 75 1.44 -22.70 -16.35
C GLY A 75 2.48 -21.91 -16.58
N PRO A 76 2.62 -21.99 -16.63
CA PRO A 76 3.57 -21.50 -16.74
C PRO A 76 4.24 -20.71 -16.64
N GLN A 77 4.02 -20.65 -16.45
CA GLN A 77 4.62 -19.99 -16.59
C GLN A 77 5.39 -19.86 -16.38
N ILE A 78 5.26 -20.27 -16.25
CA ILE A 78 6.00 -20.15 -16.35
C ILE A 78 6.75 -19.90 -16.40
N ARG A 79 6.74 -19.87 -16.52
CA ARG A 79 7.49 -19.51 -16.86
C ARG A 79 8.28 -19.44 -16.80
N ILE A 80 8.00 -19.76 -16.61
CA ILE A 80 8.71 -19.65 -16.78
C ILE A 80 9.45 -19.48 -16.78
N ARG A 81 9.59 -19.39 -16.89
CA ARG A 81 10.46 -19.15 -17.18
C ARG A 81 11.30 -19.32 -17.32
N THR A 82 11.23 -19.70 -17.24
CA THR A 82 12.04 -19.85 -17.58
C THR A 82 12.73 -19.82 -17.92
N ARG A 83 12.85 -19.83 -18.07
CA ARG A 83 13.76 -19.80 -18.59
C ARG A 83 14.31 -19.70 -19.11
#